data_82b1a16db8b944e4a5c0bc3a1afc9d79
#
_entry.id   82b1a16db8b944e4a5c0bc3a1afc9d79
#
_cell.length_a   1.000
_cell.length_b   1.000
_cell.length_c   1.000
_cell.angle_alpha   90.00
_cell.angle_beta   90.00
_cell.angle_gamma   90.00
#
_symmetry.space_group_name_H-M   'P 1'
#
loop_
_entity.id
_entity.type
_entity.pdbx_description
1 polymer ?
#
loop_
_entity_poly.entity_id
_entity_poly.type
_entity_poly.pdbx_seq_one_letter_code
_entity_poly.pdbx_strand_id
1 'polypeptide(L)'
;ELCRSINENKETSWLPVILLTAKAGRDFMIEGLDLGADDYIAKPFDSAILASKIASMLKNRCRLSQYYMERSLAIVRGEDSGQSSQKSLLPSEPSVPSASDEKNKSSDEQELGLDPMDQAFVEKATRLVLDNLSDTDFTIDRLCREMAMSRTLFYGRLKTLTGQGPQDFIRLIRLEQAAQYLKQGDSVLDVSVKTGFVNVKYFSTVFKKHFGVSPSKYD
;
A
#
# COMPACT_ATOMS: atom_id res chain seq x y z
N GLU A 1 -26.41 13.03 -4.89
CA GLU A 1 -26.08 13.68 -3.59
C GLU A 1 -25.42 12.73 -2.60
N LEU A 2 -26.04 11.57 -2.27
CA LEU A 2 -25.49 10.61 -1.28
C LEU A 2 -24.09 10.07 -1.65
N CYS A 3 -23.90 9.65 -2.91
CA CYS A 3 -22.61 9.13 -3.38
C CYS A 3 -21.51 10.19 -3.25
N ARG A 4 -21.78 11.42 -3.68
CA ARG A 4 -20.86 12.55 -3.50
C ARG A 4 -20.55 12.80 -2.02
N SER A 5 -21.57 12.77 -1.15
CA SER A 5 -21.40 12.95 0.29
C SER A 5 -20.51 11.85 0.92
N ILE A 6 -20.64 10.59 0.46
CA ILE A 6 -19.79 9.48 0.91
C ILE A 6 -18.33 9.71 0.47
N ASN A 7 -18.12 10.15 -0.78
CA ASN A 7 -16.77 10.34 -1.33
C ASN A 7 -16.08 11.61 -0.83
N GLU A 8 -16.84 12.67 -0.56
CA GLU A 8 -16.31 13.91 0.01
C GLU A 8 -16.06 13.81 1.52
N ASN A 9 -16.71 12.87 2.20
CA ASN A 9 -16.50 12.65 3.63
C ASN A 9 -15.19 11.85 3.86
N LYS A 10 -14.24 12.47 4.58
CA LYS A 10 -12.94 11.90 4.90
C LYS A 10 -12.98 10.54 5.62
N GLU A 11 -14.09 10.23 6.31
CA GLU A 11 -14.25 8.98 7.04
C GLU A 11 -14.79 7.84 6.17
N THR A 12 -15.43 8.17 5.04
CA THR A 12 -16.09 7.19 4.16
C THR A 12 -15.58 7.17 2.73
N SER A 13 -14.75 8.15 2.32
CA SER A 13 -14.21 8.27 0.95
C SER A 13 -13.42 7.05 0.47
N TRP A 14 -12.98 6.19 1.37
CA TRP A 14 -12.26 4.95 1.08
C TRP A 14 -13.19 3.74 0.89
N LEU A 15 -14.50 3.89 1.13
CA LEU A 15 -15.45 2.78 0.96
C LEU A 15 -15.84 2.63 -0.51
N PRO A 16 -15.85 1.40 -1.05
CA PRO A 16 -16.39 1.18 -2.39
C PRO A 16 -17.90 1.38 -2.39
N VAL A 17 -18.39 2.04 -3.43
CA VAL A 17 -19.81 2.39 -3.59
C VAL A 17 -20.37 1.78 -4.87
N ILE A 18 -21.39 0.93 -4.73
CA ILE A 18 -22.17 0.40 -5.86
C ILE A 18 -23.55 1.07 -5.84
N LEU A 19 -23.92 1.73 -6.93
CA LEU A 19 -25.24 2.32 -7.09
C LEU A 19 -26.27 1.30 -7.57
N LEU A 20 -27.36 1.13 -6.80
CA LEU A 20 -28.50 0.31 -7.18
C LEU A 20 -29.68 1.23 -7.53
N THR A 21 -30.05 1.34 -8.80
CA THR A 21 -31.05 2.32 -9.26
C THR A 21 -32.14 1.71 -10.13
N ALA A 22 -33.34 2.30 -10.11
CA ALA A 22 -34.41 1.95 -11.02
C ALA A 22 -34.25 2.59 -12.41
N LYS A 23 -33.36 3.59 -12.57
CA LYS A 23 -33.08 4.23 -13.85
C LYS A 23 -32.12 3.36 -14.65
N ALA A 24 -32.59 2.83 -15.78
CA ALA A 24 -31.76 2.09 -16.74
C ALA A 24 -31.46 3.02 -17.92
N GLY A 25 -30.17 3.09 -18.31
CA GLY A 25 -29.71 3.88 -19.45
C GLY A 25 -28.25 4.26 -19.32
N ARG A 26 -27.61 4.42 -20.47
CA ARG A 26 -26.17 4.75 -20.55
C ARG A 26 -25.84 6.08 -19.88
N ASP A 27 -26.69 7.07 -20.07
CA ASP A 27 -26.45 8.42 -19.54
C ASP A 27 -26.50 8.46 -18.00
N PHE A 28 -27.44 7.72 -17.39
CA PHE A 28 -27.52 7.59 -15.93
C PHE A 28 -26.39 6.76 -15.33
N MET A 29 -25.85 5.81 -16.10
CA MET A 29 -24.68 5.06 -15.70
C MET A 29 -23.45 5.97 -15.66
N ILE A 30 -23.25 6.79 -16.69
CA ILE A 30 -22.16 7.77 -16.76
C ILE A 30 -22.29 8.79 -15.62
N GLU A 31 -23.49 9.37 -15.41
CA GLU A 31 -23.74 10.28 -14.31
C GLU A 31 -23.44 9.67 -12.94
N GLY A 32 -23.77 8.39 -12.73
CA GLY A 32 -23.49 7.68 -11.48
C GLY A 32 -21.99 7.48 -11.23
N LEU A 33 -21.23 7.15 -12.25
CA LEU A 33 -19.77 6.99 -12.19
C LEU A 33 -19.08 8.35 -12.02
N ASP A 34 -19.54 9.41 -12.70
CA ASP A 34 -19.06 10.79 -12.54
C ASP A 34 -19.29 11.34 -11.13
N LEU A 35 -20.31 10.83 -10.43
CA LEU A 35 -20.57 11.13 -9.03
C LEU A 35 -19.65 10.34 -8.06
N GLY A 36 -18.74 9.53 -8.61
CA GLY A 36 -17.73 8.80 -7.86
C GLY A 36 -18.20 7.44 -7.34
N ALA A 37 -19.19 6.80 -7.97
CA ALA A 37 -19.49 5.40 -7.71
C ALA A 37 -18.48 4.49 -8.41
N ASP A 38 -18.06 3.41 -7.73
CA ASP A 38 -17.15 2.41 -8.31
C ASP A 38 -17.88 1.48 -9.29
N ASP A 39 -19.19 1.28 -9.13
CA ASP A 39 -19.99 0.49 -10.05
C ASP A 39 -21.49 0.87 -9.99
N TYR A 40 -22.26 0.37 -10.95
CA TYR A 40 -23.68 0.68 -11.14
C TYR A 40 -24.45 -0.57 -11.54
N ILE A 41 -25.63 -0.76 -10.95
CA ILE A 41 -26.55 -1.87 -11.27
C ILE A 41 -27.97 -1.36 -11.37
N ALA A 42 -28.62 -1.59 -12.51
CA ALA A 42 -30.02 -1.24 -12.73
C ALA A 42 -30.97 -2.26 -12.11
N LYS A 43 -32.06 -1.79 -11.49
CA LYS A 43 -33.17 -2.64 -11.03
C LYS A 43 -34.14 -2.93 -12.19
N PRO A 44 -34.71 -4.14 -12.29
CA PRO A 44 -34.48 -5.32 -11.48
C PRO A 44 -33.12 -5.98 -11.80
N PHE A 45 -32.40 -6.47 -10.78
CA PHE A 45 -31.11 -7.12 -10.94
C PHE A 45 -31.13 -8.55 -10.38
N ASP A 46 -30.28 -9.39 -10.93
CA ASP A 46 -29.99 -10.72 -10.38
C ASP A 46 -29.04 -10.59 -9.20
N SER A 47 -29.41 -11.22 -8.08
CA SER A 47 -28.58 -11.26 -6.87
C SER A 47 -27.21 -11.92 -7.11
N ALA A 48 -27.11 -12.88 -8.04
CA ALA A 48 -25.85 -13.51 -8.40
C ALA A 48 -24.90 -12.52 -9.11
N ILE A 49 -25.44 -11.63 -9.97
CA ILE A 49 -24.67 -10.58 -10.62
C ILE A 49 -24.14 -9.58 -9.60
N LEU A 50 -24.99 -9.13 -8.66
CA LEU A 50 -24.57 -8.25 -7.58
C LEU A 50 -23.47 -8.88 -6.72
N ALA A 51 -23.66 -10.14 -6.31
CA ALA A 51 -22.66 -10.86 -5.51
C ALA A 51 -21.34 -11.04 -6.26
N SER A 52 -21.37 -11.33 -7.56
CA SER A 52 -20.17 -11.45 -8.40
C SER A 52 -19.41 -10.11 -8.51
N LYS A 53 -20.12 -8.99 -8.71
CA LYS A 53 -19.52 -7.66 -8.77
C LYS A 53 -18.87 -7.27 -7.43
N ILE A 54 -19.54 -7.49 -6.31
CA ILE A 54 -18.98 -7.27 -4.98
C ILE A 54 -17.72 -8.11 -4.77
N ALA A 55 -17.77 -9.40 -5.10
CA ALA A 55 -16.64 -10.30 -4.95
C ALA A 55 -15.44 -9.87 -5.81
N SER A 56 -15.68 -9.45 -7.07
CA SER A 56 -14.65 -8.93 -7.96
C SER A 56 -14.01 -7.66 -7.42
N MET A 57 -14.82 -6.71 -6.95
CA MET A 57 -14.36 -5.45 -6.37
C MET A 57 -13.51 -5.66 -5.12
N LEU A 58 -13.94 -6.55 -4.21
CA LEU A 58 -13.17 -6.89 -3.01
C LEU A 58 -11.87 -7.61 -3.35
N LYS A 59 -11.88 -8.50 -4.34
CA LYS A 59 -10.68 -9.20 -4.82
C LYS A 59 -9.66 -8.23 -5.42
N ASN A 60 -10.10 -7.29 -6.25
CA ASN A 60 -9.22 -6.28 -6.84
C ASN A 60 -8.59 -5.39 -5.76
N ARG A 61 -9.36 -4.98 -4.75
CA ARG A 61 -8.83 -4.25 -3.59
C ARG A 61 -7.80 -5.04 -2.81
N CYS A 62 -8.04 -6.33 -2.59
CA CYS A 62 -7.08 -7.19 -1.90
C CYS A 62 -5.77 -7.29 -2.68
N ARG A 63 -5.83 -7.48 -4.01
CA ARG A 63 -4.64 -7.52 -4.89
C ARG A 63 -3.87 -6.19 -4.85
N LEU A 64 -4.58 -5.08 -4.93
CA LEU A 64 -3.99 -3.74 -4.88
C LEU A 64 -3.29 -3.49 -3.54
N SER A 65 -3.95 -3.85 -2.44
CA SER A 65 -3.39 -3.73 -1.10
C SER A 65 -2.12 -4.60 -0.91
N GLN A 66 -2.12 -5.81 -1.43
CA GLN A 66 -0.95 -6.69 -1.43
C GLN A 66 0.20 -6.07 -2.23
N TYR A 67 -0.07 -5.53 -3.42
CA TYR A 67 0.93 -4.88 -4.25
C TYR A 67 1.61 -3.70 -3.54
N TYR A 68 0.82 -2.75 -3.01
CA TYR A 68 1.38 -1.59 -2.32
C TYR A 68 2.15 -1.98 -1.05
N MET A 69 1.69 -3.01 -0.34
CA MET A 69 2.39 -3.50 0.83
C MET A 69 3.72 -4.14 0.46
N GLU A 70 3.73 -4.97 -0.56
CA GLU A 70 4.96 -5.61 -1.07
C GLU A 70 5.96 -4.58 -1.58
N ARG A 71 5.49 -3.54 -2.27
CA ARG A 71 6.32 -2.41 -2.68
C ARG A 71 6.95 -1.69 -1.49
N SER A 72 6.18 -1.44 -0.44
CA SER A 72 6.72 -0.86 0.81
C SER A 72 7.84 -1.72 1.40
N LEU A 73 7.65 -3.03 1.42
CA LEU A 73 8.64 -3.97 1.95
C LEU A 73 9.87 -4.10 1.05
N ALA A 74 9.72 -4.00 -0.27
CA ALA A 74 10.83 -3.96 -1.22
C ALA A 74 11.74 -2.74 -0.99
N ILE A 75 11.15 -1.56 -0.71
CA ILE A 75 11.90 -0.36 -0.32
C ILE A 75 12.71 -0.61 0.97
N VAL A 76 12.09 -1.22 1.98
CA VAL A 76 12.75 -1.57 3.25
C VAL A 76 13.93 -2.51 3.03
N ARG A 77 13.79 -3.48 2.12
CA ARG A 77 14.85 -4.46 1.79
C ARG A 77 15.96 -3.91 0.91
N GLY A 78 15.78 -2.68 0.37
CA GLY A 78 16.72 -2.10 -0.59
C GLY A 78 16.64 -2.74 -1.98
N GLU A 79 15.58 -3.48 -2.28
CA GLU A 79 15.32 -4.13 -3.57
C GLU A 79 14.73 -3.15 -4.60
N ASP A 80 14.43 -1.94 -4.17
CA ASP A 80 13.89 -0.88 -5.03
C ASP A 80 15.02 -0.28 -5.88
N SER A 81 15.38 -1.00 -6.93
CA SER A 81 16.26 -0.50 -7.99
C SER A 81 15.49 0.57 -8.74
N GLY A 82 15.54 1.79 -8.22
CA GLY A 82 14.99 2.96 -8.88
C GLY A 82 15.50 3.08 -10.30
N GLN A 83 14.75 2.64 -11.28
CA GLN A 83 14.87 3.13 -12.65
C GLN A 83 14.29 4.54 -12.72
N SER A 84 14.97 5.47 -12.06
CA SER A 84 14.95 6.88 -12.42
C SER A 84 16.22 7.14 -13.22
N SER A 85 16.08 7.01 -14.53
CA SER A 85 16.86 7.62 -15.60
C SER A 85 18.00 8.55 -15.17
N GLN A 86 19.24 8.08 -15.23
CA GLN A 86 20.34 8.87 -15.76
C GLN A 86 21.18 8.00 -16.69
N LYS A 87 20.73 7.95 -17.94
CA LYS A 87 21.51 7.42 -19.05
C LYS A 87 22.52 8.48 -19.43
N SER A 88 23.74 8.39 -18.92
CA SER A 88 24.87 9.10 -19.48
C SER A 88 25.25 8.44 -20.80
N LEU A 89 25.37 9.28 -21.81
CA LEU A 89 25.75 9.00 -23.19
C LEU A 89 27.12 8.33 -23.31
N LEU A 90 27.19 7.23 -24.05
CA LEU A 90 28.20 6.95 -25.08
C LEU A 90 27.84 5.63 -25.82
N PRO A 91 28.11 5.52 -27.13
CA PRO A 91 27.58 4.48 -28.00
C PRO A 91 28.58 3.36 -28.27
N SER A 92 28.11 2.12 -28.32
CA SER A 92 28.72 1.05 -29.14
C SER A 92 27.80 -0.16 -29.29
N GLU A 93 27.61 -0.53 -30.43
CA GLU A 93 27.04 -1.52 -31.33
C GLU A 93 26.50 -2.88 -30.80
N PRO A 94 25.75 -3.65 -31.65
CA PRO A 94 24.54 -4.36 -31.20
C PRO A 94 24.78 -5.85 -31.02
N SER A 95 24.24 -6.40 -29.95
CA SER A 95 24.00 -7.83 -29.84
C SER A 95 22.56 -8.06 -29.40
N VAL A 96 21.90 -8.97 -30.11
CA VAL A 96 20.48 -9.31 -30.12
C VAL A 96 19.97 -9.70 -28.73
N PRO A 97 18.87 -9.14 -28.22
CA PRO A 97 18.27 -9.58 -26.97
C PRO A 97 17.20 -10.64 -27.22
N SER A 98 17.24 -11.71 -26.47
CA SER A 98 16.12 -12.63 -26.33
C SER A 98 15.03 -11.95 -25.48
N ALA A 99 13.94 -11.64 -26.14
CA ALA A 99 12.75 -11.01 -25.56
C ALA A 99 11.91 -12.07 -24.84
N SER A 100 11.85 -12.06 -23.52
CA SER A 100 10.78 -12.76 -22.79
C SER A 100 10.41 -12.25 -21.38
N ASP A 101 11.20 -11.39 -20.72
CA ASP A 101 10.90 -11.08 -19.31
C ASP A 101 10.39 -9.66 -19.00
N GLU A 102 10.50 -8.72 -19.93
CA GLU A 102 10.03 -7.33 -19.69
C GLU A 102 8.55 -7.10 -20.03
N LYS A 103 7.92 -7.97 -20.82
CA LYS A 103 6.50 -7.80 -21.19
C LYS A 103 5.50 -8.18 -20.11
N ASN A 104 5.90 -8.92 -19.08
CA ASN A 104 4.98 -9.39 -18.05
C ASN A 104 4.75 -8.38 -16.90
N LYS A 105 5.72 -7.50 -16.62
CA LYS A 105 5.56 -6.49 -15.55
C LYS A 105 4.65 -5.33 -15.93
N SER A 106 4.74 -4.84 -17.17
CA SER A 106 3.93 -3.70 -17.60
C SER A 106 2.45 -4.05 -17.86
N SER A 107 2.14 -5.32 -18.16
CA SER A 107 0.76 -5.78 -18.34
C SER A 107 0.03 -5.97 -17.00
N ASP A 108 0.72 -6.46 -15.98
CA ASP A 108 0.12 -6.65 -14.65
C ASP A 108 -0.14 -5.32 -13.92
N GLU A 109 0.71 -4.32 -14.13
CA GLU A 109 0.53 -2.97 -13.57
C GLU A 109 -0.65 -2.22 -14.19
N GLN A 110 -0.86 -2.35 -15.50
CA GLN A 110 -2.02 -1.77 -16.20
C GLN A 110 -3.34 -2.49 -15.87
N GLU A 111 -3.31 -3.80 -15.62
CA GLU A 111 -4.49 -4.58 -15.23
C GLU A 111 -4.95 -4.30 -13.78
N LEU A 112 -4.05 -3.81 -12.92
CA LEU A 112 -4.33 -3.43 -11.53
C LEU A 112 -4.88 -2.01 -11.37
N GLY A 113 -4.87 -1.18 -12.42
CA GLY A 113 -5.31 0.22 -12.35
C GLY A 113 -4.51 1.04 -11.32
N LEU A 114 -3.18 0.85 -11.30
CA LEU A 114 -2.29 1.51 -10.36
C LEU A 114 -2.25 3.02 -10.62
N ASP A 115 -2.56 3.81 -9.61
CA ASP A 115 -2.42 5.26 -9.65
C ASP A 115 -1.00 5.66 -9.22
N PRO A 116 -0.24 6.37 -10.07
CA PRO A 116 1.10 6.88 -9.70
C PRO A 116 1.09 7.75 -8.45
N MET A 117 0.00 8.45 -8.16
CA MET A 117 -0.14 9.26 -6.95
C MET A 117 -0.31 8.41 -5.69
N ASP A 118 -0.97 7.27 -5.79
CA ASP A 118 -1.11 6.33 -4.68
C ASP A 118 0.21 5.60 -4.41
N GLN A 119 0.93 5.24 -5.46
CA GLN A 119 2.27 4.69 -5.34
C GLN A 119 3.22 5.67 -4.66
N ALA A 120 3.31 6.91 -5.14
CA ALA A 120 4.13 7.96 -4.54
C ALA A 120 3.75 8.25 -3.07
N PHE A 121 2.46 8.17 -2.74
CA PHE A 121 1.98 8.33 -1.36
C PHE A 121 2.53 7.22 -0.44
N VAL A 122 2.40 5.95 -0.85
CA VAL A 122 2.87 4.81 -0.04
C VAL A 122 4.39 4.81 0.07
N GLU A 123 5.11 5.07 -1.02
CA GLU A 123 6.57 5.18 -1.02
C GLU A 123 7.05 6.30 -0.10
N LYS A 124 6.45 7.50 -0.18
CA LYS A 124 6.79 8.61 0.71
C LYS A 124 6.53 8.25 2.18
N ALA A 125 5.39 7.65 2.50
CA ALA A 125 5.08 7.23 3.86
C ALA A 125 6.10 6.20 4.37
N THR A 126 6.50 5.24 3.55
CA THR A 126 7.52 4.22 3.87
C THR A 126 8.87 4.88 4.16
N ARG A 127 9.33 5.78 3.28
CA ARG A 127 10.61 6.48 3.45
C ARG A 127 10.63 7.33 4.72
N LEU A 128 9.56 8.06 5.02
CA LEU A 128 9.45 8.84 6.25
C LEU A 128 9.57 7.99 7.52
N VAL A 129 9.02 6.78 7.51
CA VAL A 129 9.20 5.84 8.63
C VAL A 129 10.64 5.34 8.71
N LEU A 130 11.29 5.04 7.58
CA LEU A 130 12.69 4.60 7.54
C LEU A 130 13.65 5.69 8.01
N ASP A 131 13.43 6.94 7.58
CA ASP A 131 14.26 8.09 7.97
C ASP A 131 14.17 8.38 9.47
N ASN A 132 13.07 8.01 10.12
CA ASN A 132 12.83 8.19 11.54
C ASN A 132 12.78 6.85 12.31
N LEU A 133 13.48 5.84 11.83
CA LEU A 133 13.35 4.46 12.31
C LEU A 133 13.68 4.32 13.79
N SER A 134 14.78 4.91 14.25
CA SER A 134 15.26 4.85 15.64
C SER A 134 14.55 5.84 16.56
N ASP A 135 13.79 6.79 16.03
CA ASP A 135 13.08 7.77 16.81
C ASP A 135 11.85 7.14 17.47
N THR A 136 11.93 6.95 18.79
CA THR A 136 10.84 6.39 19.60
C THR A 136 9.65 7.33 19.72
N ASP A 137 9.86 8.63 19.51
CA ASP A 137 8.85 9.70 19.55
C ASP A 137 8.23 9.98 18.17
N PHE A 138 8.63 9.21 17.15
CA PHE A 138 8.02 9.30 15.84
C PHE A 138 6.58 8.76 15.87
N THR A 139 5.65 9.66 16.08
CA THR A 139 4.22 9.39 16.21
C THR A 139 3.48 9.47 14.87
N ILE A 140 2.25 8.92 14.85
CA ILE A 140 1.35 9.06 13.69
C ILE A 140 1.07 10.54 13.39
N ASP A 141 0.95 11.39 14.41
CA ASP A 141 0.68 12.82 14.21
C ASP A 141 1.85 13.52 13.53
N ARG A 142 3.08 13.10 13.81
CA ARG A 142 4.26 13.60 13.11
C ARG A 142 4.28 13.11 11.66
N LEU A 143 4.02 11.83 11.42
CA LEU A 143 3.92 11.27 10.08
C LEU A 143 2.84 12.00 9.25
N CYS A 144 1.66 12.26 9.82
CA CYS A 144 0.60 13.01 9.15
C CYS A 144 1.03 14.43 8.79
N ARG A 145 1.77 15.13 9.68
CA ARG A 145 2.30 16.49 9.41
C ARG A 145 3.30 16.48 8.26
N GLU A 146 4.23 15.53 8.25
CA GLU A 146 5.23 15.41 7.18
C GLU A 146 4.62 15.00 5.84
N MET A 147 3.49 14.27 5.87
CA MET A 147 2.67 13.96 4.71
C MET A 147 1.76 15.13 4.28
N ALA A 148 1.70 16.23 5.06
CA ALA A 148 0.79 17.37 4.86
C ALA A 148 -0.70 16.96 4.81
N MET A 149 -1.10 16.00 5.62
CA MET A 149 -2.45 15.44 5.64
C MET A 149 -3.05 15.44 7.04
N SER A 150 -4.38 15.56 7.12
CA SER A 150 -5.08 15.32 8.39
C SER A 150 -5.01 13.84 8.77
N ARG A 151 -5.08 13.55 10.07
CA ARG A 151 -5.01 12.19 10.59
C ARG A 151 -6.09 11.27 9.97
N THR A 152 -7.31 11.75 9.86
CA THR A 152 -8.44 11.00 9.28
C THR A 152 -8.18 10.65 7.81
N LEU A 153 -7.74 11.64 7.02
CA LEU A 153 -7.45 11.42 5.60
C LEU A 153 -6.28 10.45 5.40
N PHE A 154 -5.21 10.63 6.18
CA PHE A 154 -4.05 9.75 6.12
C PHE A 154 -4.43 8.30 6.49
N TYR A 155 -5.18 8.12 7.60
CA TYR A 155 -5.64 6.80 8.03
C TYR A 155 -6.49 6.11 6.96
N GLY A 156 -7.49 6.79 6.42
CA GLY A 156 -8.38 6.24 5.40
C GLY A 156 -7.62 5.82 4.16
N ARG A 157 -6.77 6.73 3.60
CA ARG A 157 -5.99 6.46 2.40
C ARG A 157 -4.98 5.33 2.60
N LEU A 158 -4.21 5.36 3.69
CA LEU A 158 -3.23 4.32 3.98
C LEU A 158 -3.90 2.94 4.13
N LYS A 159 -5.01 2.87 4.88
CA LYS A 159 -5.76 1.63 5.07
C LYS A 159 -6.35 1.09 3.77
N THR A 160 -6.83 1.97 2.91
CA THR A 160 -7.35 1.58 1.58
C THR A 160 -6.25 0.96 0.72
N LEU A 161 -5.07 1.60 0.69
CA LEU A 161 -3.98 1.20 -0.19
C LEU A 161 -3.18 0.01 0.35
N THR A 162 -2.96 -0.07 1.66
CA THR A 162 -2.09 -1.09 2.26
C THR A 162 -2.82 -2.14 3.08
N GLY A 163 -4.11 -1.96 3.33
CA GLY A 163 -4.88 -2.80 4.26
C GLY A 163 -4.53 -2.59 5.73
N GLN A 164 -3.52 -1.78 6.04
CA GLN A 164 -2.97 -1.59 7.39
C GLN A 164 -3.36 -0.25 7.99
N GLY A 165 -3.61 -0.22 9.30
CA GLY A 165 -3.68 1.03 10.04
C GLY A 165 -2.30 1.66 10.21
N PRO A 166 -2.18 2.99 10.44
CA PRO A 166 -0.88 3.67 10.54
C PRO A 166 0.06 3.09 11.59
N GLN A 167 -0.44 2.66 12.74
CA GLN A 167 0.39 2.03 13.78
C GLN A 167 0.94 0.68 13.33
N ASP A 168 0.11 -0.13 12.68
CA ASP A 168 0.51 -1.43 12.16
C ASP A 168 1.49 -1.29 11.01
N PHE A 169 1.29 -0.30 10.15
CA PHE A 169 2.18 0.04 9.05
C PHE A 169 3.58 0.45 9.55
N ILE A 170 3.67 1.39 10.50
CA ILE A 170 4.95 1.79 11.10
C ILE A 170 5.63 0.59 11.76
N ARG A 171 4.87 -0.19 12.54
CA ARG A 171 5.40 -1.38 13.23
C ARG A 171 5.95 -2.41 12.25
N LEU A 172 5.25 -2.64 11.14
CA LEU A 172 5.67 -3.61 10.12
C LEU A 172 6.97 -3.19 9.46
N ILE A 173 7.09 -1.92 9.04
CA ILE A 173 8.33 -1.40 8.46
C ILE A 173 9.49 -1.53 9.44
N ARG A 174 9.30 -1.21 10.72
CA ARG A 174 10.30 -1.37 11.77
C ARG A 174 10.71 -2.84 11.96
N LEU A 175 9.77 -3.79 11.91
CA LEU A 175 10.06 -5.22 12.02
C LEU A 175 10.82 -5.76 10.81
N GLU A 176 10.45 -5.36 9.60
CA GLU A 176 11.15 -5.76 8.38
C GLU A 176 12.59 -5.23 8.36
N GLN A 177 12.79 -3.98 8.75
CA GLN A 177 14.14 -3.43 8.88
C GLN A 177 14.93 -4.13 9.99
N ALA A 178 14.28 -4.46 11.09
CA ALA A 178 14.91 -5.26 12.15
C ALA A 178 15.39 -6.63 11.66
N ALA A 179 14.60 -7.28 10.80
CA ALA A 179 14.98 -8.54 10.17
C ALA A 179 16.25 -8.41 9.30
N GLN A 180 16.39 -7.27 8.57
CA GLN A 180 17.61 -7.00 7.80
C GLN A 180 18.84 -6.82 8.71
N TYR A 181 18.71 -6.07 9.82
CA TYR A 181 19.82 -5.89 10.77
C TYR A 181 20.23 -7.20 11.46
N LEU A 182 19.26 -8.06 11.83
CA LEU A 182 19.55 -9.37 12.39
C LEU A 182 20.32 -10.26 11.42
N LYS A 183 19.95 -10.27 10.13
CA LYS A 183 20.68 -10.99 9.08
C LYS A 183 22.11 -10.47 8.87
N GLN A 184 22.37 -9.19 9.20
CA GLN A 184 23.70 -8.60 9.17
C GLN A 184 24.54 -8.95 10.42
N GLY A 185 23.96 -9.66 11.39
CA GLY A 185 24.63 -10.10 12.60
C GLY A 185 24.54 -9.14 13.77
N ASP A 186 23.68 -8.12 13.70
CA ASP A 186 23.48 -7.19 14.80
C ASP A 186 22.83 -7.89 16.02
N SER A 187 23.16 -7.45 17.23
CA SER A 187 22.57 -8.01 18.44
C SER A 187 21.08 -7.63 18.57
N VAL A 188 20.28 -8.52 19.18
CA VAL A 188 18.84 -8.29 19.40
C VAL A 188 18.58 -6.98 20.14
N LEU A 189 19.46 -6.63 21.08
CA LEU A 189 19.36 -5.38 21.85
C LEU A 189 19.59 -4.16 20.94
N ASP A 190 20.68 -4.17 20.17
CA ASP A 190 21.02 -3.08 19.26
C ASP A 190 19.95 -2.89 18.19
N VAL A 191 19.45 -3.99 17.63
CA VAL A 191 18.37 -3.97 16.64
C VAL A 191 17.10 -3.34 17.22
N SER A 192 16.71 -3.70 18.45
CA SER A 192 15.53 -3.12 19.07
C SER A 192 15.65 -1.59 19.21
N VAL A 193 16.82 -1.09 19.59
CA VAL A 193 17.11 0.36 19.70
C VAL A 193 17.15 1.01 18.32
N LYS A 194 17.90 0.47 17.37
CA LYS A 194 18.02 1.00 15.99
C LYS A 194 16.66 1.11 15.29
N THR A 195 15.71 0.23 15.64
CA THR A 195 14.37 0.19 15.02
C THR A 195 13.28 0.84 15.88
N GLY A 196 13.67 1.60 16.93
CA GLY A 196 12.76 2.44 17.71
C GLY A 196 11.81 1.65 18.62
N PHE A 197 12.19 0.45 19.04
CA PHE A 197 11.44 -0.28 20.08
C PHE A 197 12.04 0.02 21.45
N VAL A 198 11.26 0.70 22.28
CA VAL A 198 11.66 1.07 23.66
C VAL A 198 11.88 -0.18 24.55
N ASN A 199 11.14 -1.25 24.28
CA ASN A 199 11.14 -2.44 25.12
C ASN A 199 11.51 -3.68 24.30
N VAL A 200 12.67 -4.27 24.59
CA VAL A 200 13.21 -5.48 23.93
C VAL A 200 12.29 -6.70 24.07
N LYS A 201 11.59 -6.83 25.21
CA LYS A 201 10.63 -7.96 25.41
C LYS A 201 9.43 -7.79 24.49
N TYR A 202 8.90 -6.56 24.39
CA TYR A 202 7.82 -6.26 23.46
C TYR A 202 8.27 -6.48 22.01
N PHE A 203 9.46 -5.97 21.63
CA PHE A 203 10.06 -6.24 20.33
C PHE A 203 10.10 -7.74 20.01
N SER A 204 10.68 -8.54 20.90
CA SER A 204 10.80 -9.99 20.71
C SER A 204 9.44 -10.68 20.54
N THR A 205 8.43 -10.22 21.26
CA THR A 205 7.06 -10.77 21.19
C THR A 205 6.41 -10.45 19.84
N VAL A 206 6.48 -9.18 19.40
CA VAL A 206 5.86 -8.78 18.12
C VAL A 206 6.62 -9.32 16.91
N PHE A 207 7.96 -9.41 17.01
CA PHE A 207 8.80 -10.02 16.00
C PHE A 207 8.47 -11.51 15.82
N LYS A 208 8.41 -12.27 16.92
CA LYS A 208 8.02 -13.68 16.88
C LYS A 208 6.61 -13.87 16.32
N LYS A 209 5.67 -12.98 16.67
CA LYS A 209 4.31 -13.02 16.14
C LYS A 209 4.29 -12.82 14.63
N HIS A 210 5.17 -11.97 14.10
CA HIS A 210 5.20 -11.63 12.68
C HIS A 210 5.97 -12.67 11.84
N PHE A 211 7.17 -13.05 12.26
CA PHE A 211 8.06 -13.96 11.52
C PHE A 211 7.95 -15.42 11.94
N GLY A 212 7.19 -15.76 12.99
CA GLY A 212 7.07 -17.13 13.53
C GLY A 212 8.23 -17.58 14.39
N VAL A 213 9.39 -16.91 14.31
CA VAL A 213 10.60 -17.23 15.05
C VAL A 213 11.07 -16.06 15.92
N SER A 214 11.80 -16.35 17.02
CA SER A 214 12.33 -15.28 17.87
C SER A 214 13.48 -14.54 17.19
N PRO A 215 13.72 -13.24 17.50
CA PRO A 215 14.83 -12.47 16.94
C PRO A 215 16.21 -13.14 17.11
N SER A 216 16.42 -13.82 18.23
CA SER A 216 17.68 -14.53 18.53
C SER A 216 17.90 -15.82 17.72
N LYS A 217 16.93 -16.26 16.93
CA LYS A 217 16.97 -17.44 16.05
C LYS A 217 16.68 -17.10 14.61
N TYR A 218 16.69 -15.84 14.27
CA TYR A 218 16.40 -15.34 12.93
C TYR A 218 17.74 -15.12 12.22
N ASP A 219 18.05 -16.00 11.26
CA ASP A 219 19.25 -15.98 10.42
C ASP A 219 18.93 -15.47 9.01
#